data_c5912da04fc0ab0862fde84542a3eae1
#
_entry.id   c5912da04fc0ab0862fde84542a3eae1
#
_cell.length_a   1.000
_cell.length_b   1.000
_cell.length_c   1.000
_cell.angle_alpha   90.00
_cell.angle_beta   90.00
_cell.angle_gamma   90.00
#
_symmetry.space_group_name_H-M   'P 1'
#
loop_
_entity.id
_entity.type
_entity.pdbx_description
1 polymer ?
#
loop_
_entity_poly.entity_id
_entity_poly.type
_entity_poly.pdbx_seq_one_letter_code
_entity_poly.pdbx_strand_id
1 'polypeptide(L)'
;MAQQEDVFKKIVSHCKEYGFVFPSSEIYDGLAAVYDYAQNGVELKNNIKQYWWQSMVLLHENIVGIDSAIFMHPTIWKASGHVDAFNDPLIDNRDSKKRYRADVLIEDQIAKYDEKIQKEVDKARKRFKEAFDEEQYLATSPRVQELRQKRDALHERYAAAMQGPDLEALKQIILDEEIVCPISGTRNWTDVRQFNLMFSTEMGASADGAMKVYLRPETA
;
A
#
# COMPACT_ATOMS: atom_id res chain seq x y z
N MET A 1 -19.53 -1.07 0.88
CA MET A 1 -18.43 -0.65 1.78
C MET A 1 -18.87 -0.58 3.26
N ALA A 2 -19.96 0.07 3.63
CA ALA A 2 -20.38 0.18 5.04
C ALA A 2 -20.63 -1.17 5.77
N GLN A 3 -21.16 -2.19 5.09
CA GLN A 3 -21.37 -3.52 5.68
C GLN A 3 -20.05 -4.28 5.95
N GLN A 4 -19.02 -4.08 5.15
CA GLN A 4 -17.74 -4.77 5.29
C GLN A 4 -16.90 -4.20 6.44
N GLU A 5 -16.99 -2.88 6.69
CA GLU A 5 -16.37 -2.23 7.86
C GLU A 5 -16.98 -2.68 9.19
N ASP A 6 -18.27 -2.91 9.23
CA ASP A 6 -18.95 -3.38 10.46
C ASP A 6 -18.56 -4.83 10.80
N VAL A 7 -18.42 -5.70 9.81
CA VAL A 7 -17.96 -7.09 10.00
C VAL A 7 -16.53 -7.14 10.51
N PHE A 8 -15.63 -6.33 9.95
CA PHE A 8 -14.24 -6.28 10.40
C PHE A 8 -14.10 -5.81 11.86
N LYS A 9 -14.84 -4.77 12.24
CA LYS A 9 -14.86 -4.29 13.63
C LYS A 9 -15.37 -5.35 14.59
N LYS A 10 -16.39 -6.11 14.21
CA LYS A 10 -16.91 -7.23 15.01
C LYS A 10 -15.87 -8.34 15.18
N ILE A 11 -15.15 -8.69 14.12
CA ILE A 11 -14.07 -9.69 14.19
C ILE A 11 -12.96 -9.21 15.12
N VAL A 12 -12.50 -7.97 15.00
CA VAL A 12 -11.46 -7.40 15.87
C VAL A 12 -11.90 -7.41 17.33
N SER A 13 -13.15 -6.99 17.63
CA SER A 13 -13.70 -7.02 18.99
C SER A 13 -13.75 -8.42 19.55
N HIS A 14 -14.24 -9.38 18.77
CA HIS A 14 -14.29 -10.79 19.13
C HIS A 14 -12.89 -11.36 19.42
N CYS A 15 -11.92 -11.08 18.56
CA CYS A 15 -10.55 -11.55 18.73
C CYS A 15 -9.89 -11.04 20.03
N LYS A 16 -10.20 -9.81 20.44
CA LYS A 16 -9.74 -9.26 21.71
C LYS A 16 -10.45 -9.89 22.90
N GLU A 17 -11.77 -10.00 22.83
CA GLU A 17 -12.59 -10.54 23.92
C GLU A 17 -12.28 -12.02 24.22
N TYR A 18 -12.05 -12.83 23.19
CA TYR A 18 -11.87 -14.28 23.33
C TYR A 18 -10.40 -14.72 23.33
N GLY A 19 -9.46 -13.81 23.55
CA GLY A 19 -8.06 -14.14 23.73
C GLY A 19 -7.36 -14.68 22.47
N PHE A 20 -7.63 -14.05 21.32
CA PHE A 20 -6.88 -14.29 20.09
C PHE A 20 -5.71 -13.33 19.94
N VAL A 21 -5.97 -12.02 20.04
CA VAL A 21 -4.96 -10.97 19.94
C VAL A 21 -5.27 -9.83 20.91
N PHE A 22 -4.22 -9.15 21.34
CA PHE A 22 -4.33 -7.91 22.08
C PHE A 22 -3.12 -7.00 21.77
N PRO A 23 -3.21 -5.67 21.98
CA PRO A 23 -2.09 -4.77 21.76
C PRO A 23 -0.89 -5.17 22.62
N SER A 24 0.30 -5.25 22.01
CA SER A 24 1.51 -5.53 22.79
C SER A 24 1.78 -4.41 23.77
N SER A 25 2.19 -4.76 25.00
CA SER A 25 2.45 -3.82 26.08
C SER A 25 1.21 -2.99 26.49
N GLU A 26 0.02 -3.57 26.45
CA GLU A 26 -1.26 -2.88 26.66
C GLU A 26 -1.33 -2.15 28.01
N ILE A 27 -0.66 -2.66 29.05
CA ILE A 27 -0.59 -2.00 30.38
C ILE A 27 0.12 -0.63 30.35
N TYR A 28 0.83 -0.32 29.27
CA TYR A 28 1.50 0.96 29.00
C TYR A 28 0.92 1.66 27.77
N ASP A 29 -0.39 1.57 27.56
CA ASP A 29 -1.13 2.11 26.42
C ASP A 29 -0.84 1.43 25.07
N GLY A 30 -0.05 0.35 25.05
CA GLY A 30 0.25 -0.44 23.86
C GLY A 30 1.18 0.25 22.87
N LEU A 31 1.57 -0.51 21.86
CA LEU A 31 2.32 -0.02 20.69
C LEU A 31 1.42 -0.03 19.46
N ALA A 32 1.46 1.04 18.68
CA ALA A 32 0.69 1.11 17.44
C ALA A 32 1.10 0.01 16.45
N ALA A 33 0.13 -0.75 15.95
CA ALA A 33 0.31 -1.83 14.98
C ALA A 33 1.19 -3.01 15.46
N VAL A 34 1.39 -3.16 16.77
CA VAL A 34 2.11 -4.30 17.37
C VAL A 34 1.14 -5.07 18.27
N TYR A 35 1.04 -6.39 18.06
CA TYR A 35 0.08 -7.24 18.74
C TYR A 35 0.75 -8.50 19.30
N ASP A 36 0.27 -8.93 20.46
CA ASP A 36 0.60 -10.23 21.05
C ASP A 36 -0.52 -11.22 20.76
N TYR A 37 -0.16 -12.51 20.59
CA TYR A 37 -1.14 -13.59 20.49
C TYR A 37 -1.46 -14.10 21.89
N ALA A 38 -2.74 -14.10 22.26
CA ALA A 38 -3.22 -14.75 23.48
C ALA A 38 -3.42 -16.27 23.26
N GLN A 39 -3.92 -16.96 24.26
CA GLN A 39 -3.99 -18.41 24.29
C GLN A 39 -4.68 -19.04 23.05
N ASN A 40 -5.81 -18.51 22.61
CA ASN A 40 -6.50 -19.04 21.42
C ASN A 40 -5.79 -18.63 20.12
N GLY A 41 -5.21 -17.43 20.10
CA GLY A 41 -4.48 -16.92 18.94
C GLY A 41 -3.20 -17.70 18.67
N VAL A 42 -2.42 -18.07 19.70
CA VAL A 42 -1.18 -18.81 19.51
C VAL A 42 -1.46 -20.23 18.99
N GLU A 43 -2.51 -20.89 19.49
CA GLU A 43 -2.92 -22.22 19.00
C GLU A 43 -3.37 -22.15 17.52
N LEU A 44 -4.22 -21.18 17.19
CA LEU A 44 -4.66 -20.97 15.80
C LEU A 44 -3.47 -20.69 14.88
N LYS A 45 -2.56 -19.80 15.29
CA LYS A 45 -1.33 -19.49 14.52
C LYS A 45 -0.46 -20.73 14.29
N ASN A 46 -0.24 -21.52 15.32
CA ASN A 46 0.59 -22.73 15.23
C ASN A 46 -0.07 -23.78 14.33
N ASN A 47 -1.38 -23.98 14.44
CA ASN A 47 -2.13 -24.89 13.58
C ASN A 47 -2.04 -24.46 12.09
N ILE A 48 -2.17 -23.17 11.79
CA ILE A 48 -2.03 -22.63 10.43
C ILE A 48 -0.61 -22.87 9.90
N LYS A 49 0.42 -22.57 10.71
CA LYS A 49 1.82 -22.80 10.33
C LYS A 49 2.12 -24.28 10.06
N GLN A 50 1.63 -25.18 10.92
CA GLN A 50 1.82 -26.60 10.77
C GLN A 50 1.11 -27.14 9.52
N TYR A 51 -0.13 -26.73 9.29
CA TYR A 51 -0.88 -27.10 8.09
C TYR A 51 -0.18 -26.61 6.81
N TRP A 52 0.30 -25.36 6.83
CA TRP A 52 1.06 -24.81 5.70
C TRP A 52 2.34 -25.60 5.44
N TRP A 53 3.13 -25.90 6.48
CA TRP A 53 4.36 -26.65 6.37
C TRP A 53 4.13 -28.07 5.81
N GLN A 54 3.13 -28.76 6.31
CA GLN A 54 2.75 -30.07 5.80
C GLN A 54 2.35 -30.00 4.33
N SER A 55 1.48 -29.08 3.98
CA SER A 55 0.92 -28.97 2.62
C SER A 55 1.95 -28.52 1.60
N MET A 56 2.83 -27.57 1.96
CA MET A 56 3.74 -26.93 1.00
C MET A 56 5.13 -27.56 0.98
N VAL A 57 5.56 -28.19 2.04
CA VAL A 57 6.92 -28.77 2.15
C VAL A 57 6.87 -30.28 2.20
N LEU A 58 6.18 -30.86 3.21
CA LEU A 58 6.29 -32.30 3.45
C LEU A 58 5.58 -33.20 2.41
N LEU A 59 4.57 -32.68 1.73
CA LEU A 59 3.88 -33.41 0.66
C LEU A 59 4.59 -33.32 -0.71
N HIS A 60 5.71 -32.61 -0.80
CA HIS A 60 6.44 -32.42 -2.06
C HIS A 60 7.88 -32.94 -1.94
N GLU A 61 8.27 -33.91 -2.77
CA GLU A 61 9.61 -34.48 -2.77
C GLU A 61 10.73 -33.55 -3.20
N ASN A 62 10.38 -32.53 -3.99
CA ASN A 62 11.32 -31.56 -4.57
C ASN A 62 11.38 -30.22 -3.83
N ILE A 63 10.76 -30.12 -2.65
CA ILE A 63 10.77 -28.91 -1.82
C ILE A 63 11.42 -29.22 -0.47
N VAL A 64 12.35 -28.35 -0.09
CA VAL A 64 12.99 -28.39 1.24
C VAL A 64 12.77 -27.06 1.95
N GLY A 65 12.60 -27.12 3.26
CA GLY A 65 12.44 -25.93 4.09
C GLY A 65 13.77 -25.29 4.45
N ILE A 66 13.82 -23.98 4.44
CA ILE A 66 14.92 -23.17 4.96
C ILE A 66 14.35 -22.18 5.97
N ASP A 67 14.97 -22.10 7.14
CA ASP A 67 14.69 -21.07 8.13
C ASP A 67 15.89 -20.13 8.23
N SER A 68 15.83 -19.03 7.48
CA SER A 68 16.89 -18.03 7.43
C SER A 68 16.84 -17.10 8.64
N ALA A 69 18.01 -16.56 9.03
CA ALA A 69 18.11 -15.61 10.12
C ALA A 69 17.28 -14.34 9.84
N ILE A 70 16.75 -13.73 10.91
CA ILE A 70 16.01 -12.45 10.82
C ILE A 70 16.96 -11.31 10.42
N PHE A 71 18.18 -11.28 11.00
CA PHE A 71 19.22 -10.33 10.62
C PHE A 71 20.11 -10.94 9.56
N MET A 72 20.23 -10.26 8.44
CA MET A 72 21.06 -10.69 7.32
C MET A 72 22.03 -9.59 6.92
N HIS A 73 23.12 -9.97 6.26
CA HIS A 73 24.14 -9.03 5.86
C HIS A 73 23.56 -7.95 4.90
N PRO A 74 23.86 -6.65 5.09
CA PRO A 74 23.28 -5.56 4.28
C PRO A 74 23.46 -5.71 2.77
N THR A 75 24.57 -6.35 2.34
CA THR A 75 24.84 -6.61 0.93
C THR A 75 23.77 -7.45 0.25
N ILE A 76 23.10 -8.37 0.98
CA ILE A 76 22.02 -9.18 0.43
C ILE A 76 20.87 -8.29 0.00
N TRP A 77 20.48 -7.36 0.85
CA TRP A 77 19.37 -6.44 0.59
C TRP A 77 19.71 -5.37 -0.44
N LYS A 78 20.98 -5.00 -0.55
CA LYS A 78 21.47 -4.15 -1.63
C LYS A 78 21.45 -4.89 -2.98
N ALA A 79 21.94 -6.12 -3.02
CA ALA A 79 21.93 -6.95 -4.23
C ALA A 79 20.53 -7.29 -4.73
N SER A 80 19.58 -7.47 -3.83
CA SER A 80 18.16 -7.72 -4.14
C SER A 80 17.33 -6.46 -4.42
N GLY A 81 17.93 -5.26 -4.30
CA GLY A 81 17.26 -3.98 -4.51
C GLY A 81 16.38 -3.48 -3.36
N HIS A 82 16.21 -4.25 -2.29
CA HIS A 82 15.33 -3.86 -1.17
C HIS A 82 15.79 -2.60 -0.45
N VAL A 83 17.09 -2.32 -0.37
CA VAL A 83 17.60 -1.10 0.28
C VAL A 83 17.33 0.14 -0.57
N ASP A 84 17.44 0.02 -1.88
CA ASP A 84 17.39 1.14 -2.81
C ASP A 84 15.96 1.39 -3.35
N ALA A 85 15.15 0.34 -3.54
CA ALA A 85 13.85 0.40 -4.18
C ALA A 85 12.65 0.19 -3.25
N PHE A 86 12.86 -0.26 -2.01
CA PHE A 86 11.77 -0.55 -1.08
C PHE A 86 11.39 0.68 -0.25
N ASN A 87 10.95 1.71 -0.97
CA ASN A 87 10.61 3.00 -0.40
C ASN A 87 9.24 3.45 -0.88
N ASP A 88 8.40 3.93 0.03
CA ASP A 88 7.13 4.56 -0.29
C ASP A 88 7.25 6.09 -0.26
N PRO A 89 6.75 6.82 -1.26
CA PRO A 89 6.61 8.26 -1.20
C PRO A 89 5.41 8.63 -0.31
N LEU A 90 5.68 9.10 0.90
CA LEU A 90 4.63 9.45 1.88
C LEU A 90 4.37 10.95 1.95
N ILE A 91 3.11 11.32 2.05
CA ILE A 91 2.62 12.68 2.22
C ILE A 91 1.59 12.73 3.36
N ASP A 92 1.68 13.76 4.20
CA ASP A 92 0.74 13.94 5.31
C ASP A 92 -0.26 15.08 4.99
N ASN A 93 -1.51 14.90 5.35
CA ASN A 93 -2.46 16.00 5.35
C ASN A 93 -2.51 16.63 6.75
N ARG A 94 -2.25 17.94 6.84
CA ARG A 94 -2.11 18.68 8.11
C ARG A 94 -3.42 18.78 8.89
N ASP A 95 -4.55 18.79 8.21
CA ASP A 95 -5.86 18.96 8.83
C ASP A 95 -6.39 17.64 9.39
N SER A 96 -6.30 16.56 8.61
CA SER A 96 -6.72 15.23 9.06
C SER A 96 -5.68 14.53 9.95
N LYS A 97 -4.43 15.01 9.95
CA LYS A 97 -3.26 14.37 10.60
C LYS A 97 -3.06 12.92 10.14
N LYS A 98 -3.48 12.61 8.92
CA LYS A 98 -3.36 11.28 8.32
C LYS A 98 -2.30 11.26 7.25
N ARG A 99 -1.62 10.12 7.17
CA ARG A 99 -0.57 9.81 6.19
C ARG A 99 -1.14 9.03 5.03
N TYR A 100 -0.66 9.34 3.85
CA TYR A 100 -1.04 8.70 2.59
C TYR A 100 0.21 8.40 1.77
N ARG A 101 0.10 7.46 0.86
CA ARG A 101 1.07 7.26 -0.20
C ARG A 101 0.75 8.23 -1.32
N ALA A 102 1.73 9.01 -1.73
CA ALA A 102 1.56 10.01 -2.79
C ALA A 102 1.28 9.38 -4.15
N ASP A 103 1.94 8.25 -4.46
CA ASP A 103 1.70 7.45 -5.65
C ASP A 103 0.26 6.94 -5.72
N VAL A 104 -0.26 6.35 -4.63
CA VAL A 104 -1.64 5.85 -4.57
C VAL A 104 -2.66 6.98 -4.75
N LEU A 105 -2.43 8.17 -4.16
CA LEU A 105 -3.32 9.31 -4.35
C LEU A 105 -3.40 9.75 -5.83
N ILE A 106 -2.28 9.67 -6.55
CA ILE A 106 -2.22 10.02 -7.98
C ILE A 106 -2.88 8.91 -8.82
N GLU A 107 -2.62 7.64 -8.51
CA GLU A 107 -3.27 6.50 -9.16
C GLU A 107 -4.79 6.52 -8.99
N ASP A 108 -5.27 6.84 -7.79
CA ASP A 108 -6.70 7.04 -7.52
C ASP A 108 -7.29 8.17 -8.35
N GLN A 109 -6.52 9.23 -8.62
CA GLN A 109 -6.96 10.33 -9.47
C GLN A 109 -7.02 9.92 -10.95
N ILE A 110 -6.07 9.13 -11.43
CA ILE A 110 -6.10 8.53 -12.77
C ILE A 110 -7.34 7.65 -12.91
N ALA A 111 -7.59 6.76 -11.93
CA ALA A 111 -8.77 5.90 -11.90
C ALA A 111 -10.09 6.69 -11.93
N LYS A 112 -10.16 7.85 -11.28
CA LYS A 112 -11.34 8.73 -11.35
C LYS A 112 -11.58 9.29 -12.76
N TYR A 113 -10.54 9.51 -13.56
CA TYR A 113 -10.72 9.87 -14.97
C TYR A 113 -11.29 8.71 -15.76
N ASP A 114 -10.80 7.48 -15.55
CA ASP A 114 -11.34 6.28 -16.19
C ASP A 114 -12.81 6.04 -15.80
N GLU A 115 -13.16 6.21 -14.52
CA GLU A 115 -14.57 6.15 -14.09
C GLU A 115 -15.46 7.21 -14.76
N LYS A 116 -14.95 8.43 -14.95
CA LYS A 116 -15.70 9.49 -15.64
C LYS A 116 -15.90 9.16 -17.12
N ILE A 117 -14.88 8.61 -17.79
CA ILE A 117 -14.97 8.14 -19.17
C ILE A 117 -16.01 7.03 -19.26
N GLN A 118 -15.95 6.04 -18.38
CA GLN A 118 -16.92 4.92 -18.36
C GLN A 118 -18.35 5.41 -18.11
N LYS A 119 -18.57 6.37 -17.23
CA LYS A 119 -19.88 6.97 -16.99
C LYS A 119 -20.44 7.70 -18.22
N GLU A 120 -19.59 8.37 -19.02
CA GLU A 120 -20.01 8.99 -20.29
C GLU A 120 -20.35 7.93 -21.35
N VAL A 121 -19.59 6.84 -21.45
CA VAL A 121 -19.88 5.70 -22.32
C VAL A 121 -21.21 5.05 -21.93
N ASP A 122 -21.45 4.81 -20.64
CA ASP A 122 -22.70 4.20 -20.15
C ASP A 122 -23.93 5.09 -20.40
N LYS A 123 -23.78 6.42 -20.30
CA LYS A 123 -24.84 7.37 -20.66
C LYS A 123 -25.15 7.32 -22.14
N ALA A 124 -24.11 7.27 -22.99
CA ALA A 124 -24.27 7.17 -24.44
C ALA A 124 -24.91 5.83 -24.84
N ARG A 125 -24.49 4.73 -24.24
CA ARG A 125 -25.07 3.39 -24.44
C ARG A 125 -26.56 3.37 -24.11
N LYS A 126 -26.98 3.99 -23.00
CA LYS A 126 -28.41 4.13 -22.64
C LYS A 126 -29.20 4.99 -23.62
N ARG A 127 -28.55 6.03 -24.19
CA ARG A 127 -29.20 6.97 -25.13
C ARG A 127 -29.36 6.38 -26.53
N PHE A 128 -28.32 5.72 -27.05
CA PHE A 128 -28.28 5.23 -28.43
C PHE A 128 -28.72 3.77 -28.58
N LYS A 129 -28.80 3.01 -27.47
CA LYS A 129 -29.26 1.61 -27.41
C LYS A 129 -28.55 0.72 -28.46
N GLU A 130 -29.36 0.11 -29.36
CA GLU A 130 -28.85 -0.81 -30.41
C GLU A 130 -27.95 -0.14 -31.45
N ALA A 131 -28.05 1.18 -31.63
CA ALA A 131 -27.22 1.94 -32.56
C ALA A 131 -25.91 2.46 -31.92
N PHE A 132 -25.58 2.01 -30.69
CA PHE A 132 -24.39 2.45 -30.00
C PHE A 132 -23.15 1.70 -30.44
N ASP A 133 -22.21 2.40 -31.05
CA ASP A 133 -20.86 1.94 -31.34
C ASP A 133 -19.90 2.58 -30.33
N GLU A 134 -19.34 1.76 -29.45
CA GLU A 134 -18.44 2.21 -28.38
C GLU A 134 -17.12 2.74 -28.93
N GLU A 135 -16.52 2.05 -29.91
CA GLU A 135 -15.25 2.47 -30.50
C GLU A 135 -15.40 3.82 -31.21
N GLN A 136 -16.44 3.96 -32.00
CA GLN A 136 -16.73 5.22 -32.68
C GLN A 136 -17.02 6.34 -31.67
N TYR A 137 -17.79 6.06 -30.61
CA TYR A 137 -18.08 7.05 -29.58
C TYR A 137 -16.82 7.48 -28.81
N LEU A 138 -15.96 6.54 -28.43
CA LEU A 138 -14.68 6.83 -27.79
C LEU A 138 -13.73 7.64 -28.69
N ALA A 139 -13.80 7.45 -30.00
CA ALA A 139 -12.98 8.17 -30.98
C ALA A 139 -13.52 9.58 -31.32
N THR A 140 -14.84 9.80 -31.22
CA THR A 140 -15.47 11.04 -31.75
C THR A 140 -16.04 11.97 -30.68
N SER A 141 -16.30 11.47 -29.48
CA SER A 141 -16.88 12.31 -28.40
C SER A 141 -15.88 13.32 -27.86
N PRO A 142 -16.12 14.65 -28.02
CA PRO A 142 -15.19 15.66 -27.52
C PRO A 142 -14.96 15.57 -26.00
N ARG A 143 -16.01 15.21 -25.27
CA ARG A 143 -15.94 15.08 -23.81
C ARG A 143 -15.05 13.92 -23.37
N VAL A 144 -15.16 12.79 -24.04
CA VAL A 144 -14.32 11.62 -23.78
C VAL A 144 -12.88 11.89 -24.17
N GLN A 145 -12.65 12.55 -25.31
CA GLN A 145 -11.33 12.95 -25.78
C GLN A 145 -10.63 13.89 -24.77
N GLU A 146 -11.34 14.90 -24.25
CA GLU A 146 -10.81 15.79 -23.22
C GLU A 146 -10.39 15.03 -21.94
N LEU A 147 -11.24 14.10 -21.47
CA LEU A 147 -10.94 13.29 -20.29
C LEU A 147 -9.75 12.36 -20.52
N ARG A 148 -9.65 11.73 -21.70
CA ARG A 148 -8.51 10.91 -22.07
C ARG A 148 -7.22 11.72 -22.10
N GLN A 149 -7.23 12.89 -22.74
CA GLN A 149 -6.03 13.75 -22.79
C GLN A 149 -5.55 14.12 -21.39
N LYS A 150 -6.47 14.48 -20.47
CA LYS A 150 -6.12 14.79 -19.08
C LYS A 150 -5.55 13.58 -18.35
N ARG A 151 -6.17 12.40 -18.50
CA ARG A 151 -5.69 11.14 -17.92
C ARG A 151 -4.29 10.79 -18.42
N ASP A 152 -4.09 10.83 -19.74
CA ASP A 152 -2.85 10.43 -20.38
C ASP A 152 -1.70 11.40 -20.01
N ALA A 153 -1.96 12.70 -20.00
CA ALA A 153 -1.01 13.70 -19.54
C ALA A 153 -0.64 13.52 -18.06
N LEU A 154 -1.61 13.20 -17.21
CA LEU A 154 -1.35 12.90 -15.80
C LEU A 154 -0.51 11.61 -15.66
N HIS A 155 -0.86 10.57 -16.41
CA HIS A 155 -0.14 9.30 -16.40
C HIS A 155 1.33 9.46 -16.87
N GLU A 156 1.57 10.23 -17.92
CA GLU A 156 2.93 10.53 -18.40
C GLU A 156 3.76 11.30 -17.36
N ARG A 157 3.18 12.32 -16.74
CA ARG A 157 3.84 13.08 -15.65
C ARG A 157 4.16 12.18 -14.45
N TYR A 158 3.21 11.33 -14.07
CA TYR A 158 3.40 10.37 -12.98
C TYR A 158 4.48 9.34 -13.30
N ALA A 159 4.45 8.75 -14.49
CA ALA A 159 5.47 7.79 -14.92
C ALA A 159 6.87 8.41 -14.95
N ALA A 160 7.01 9.65 -15.40
CA ALA A 160 8.27 10.38 -15.39
C ALA A 160 8.77 10.63 -13.95
N ALA A 161 7.90 11.03 -13.02
CA ALA A 161 8.24 11.26 -11.62
C ALA A 161 8.67 9.97 -10.89
N MET A 162 8.17 8.80 -11.32
CA MET A 162 8.50 7.50 -10.72
C MET A 162 9.78 6.85 -11.30
N GLN A 163 10.27 7.26 -12.45
CA GLN A 163 11.52 6.73 -13.04
C GLN A 163 12.78 7.07 -12.24
N GLY A 164 12.78 8.21 -11.54
CA GLY A 164 13.81 8.51 -10.54
C GLY A 164 13.08 9.28 -9.45
N PRO A 165 12.82 8.72 -8.27
CA PRO A 165 11.79 9.19 -7.35
C PRO A 165 11.92 10.70 -7.08
N ASP A 166 11.32 11.49 -7.95
CA ASP A 166 11.23 12.95 -7.86
C ASP A 166 10.05 13.31 -6.96
N LEU A 167 10.37 13.43 -5.67
CA LEU A 167 9.37 13.68 -4.62
C LEU A 167 8.70 15.06 -4.79
N GLU A 168 9.42 16.03 -5.35
CA GLU A 168 8.87 17.36 -5.60
C GLU A 168 7.87 17.31 -6.78
N ALA A 169 8.20 16.57 -7.84
CA ALA A 169 7.29 16.36 -8.97
C ALA A 169 6.00 15.65 -8.53
N LEU A 170 6.09 14.63 -7.66
CA LEU A 170 4.91 13.95 -7.10
C LEU A 170 4.02 14.92 -6.30
N LYS A 171 4.62 15.78 -5.47
CA LYS A 171 3.88 16.82 -4.75
C LYS A 171 3.22 17.81 -5.71
N GLN A 172 3.96 18.25 -6.73
CA GLN A 172 3.42 19.20 -7.69
C GLN A 172 2.23 18.62 -8.46
N ILE A 173 2.27 17.33 -8.82
CA ILE A 173 1.14 16.64 -9.44
C ILE A 173 -0.09 16.67 -8.50
N ILE A 174 0.08 16.37 -7.21
CA ILE A 174 -1.01 16.38 -6.23
C ILE A 174 -1.65 17.77 -6.12
N LEU A 175 -0.85 18.84 -6.19
CA LEU A 175 -1.33 20.22 -6.12
C LEU A 175 -2.03 20.63 -7.41
N ASP A 176 -1.45 20.36 -8.58
CA ASP A 176 -1.98 20.72 -9.89
C ASP A 176 -3.31 20.03 -10.19
N GLU A 177 -3.42 18.75 -9.85
CA GLU A 177 -4.64 17.95 -9.99
C GLU A 177 -5.67 18.23 -8.88
N GLU A 178 -5.34 19.16 -7.99
CA GLU A 178 -6.21 19.58 -6.90
C GLU A 178 -6.70 18.40 -6.05
N ILE A 179 -5.84 17.37 -5.82
CA ILE A 179 -6.21 16.19 -5.07
C ILE A 179 -6.51 16.55 -3.62
N VAL A 180 -7.70 16.20 -3.17
CA VAL A 180 -8.17 16.45 -1.81
C VAL A 180 -7.96 15.23 -0.92
N CYS A 181 -7.72 15.50 0.36
CA CYS A 181 -7.65 14.45 1.37
C CYS A 181 -8.99 13.70 1.47
N PRO A 182 -9.00 12.36 1.39
CA PRO A 182 -10.24 11.57 1.47
C PRO A 182 -11.03 11.75 2.77
N ILE A 183 -10.37 12.16 3.85
CA ILE A 183 -10.99 12.31 5.17
C ILE A 183 -11.42 13.74 5.44
N SER A 184 -10.51 14.72 5.28
CA SER A 184 -10.80 16.13 5.60
C SER A 184 -11.38 16.92 4.42
N GLY A 185 -11.23 16.41 3.19
CA GLY A 185 -11.62 17.15 1.99
C GLY A 185 -10.73 18.37 1.66
N THR A 186 -9.66 18.58 2.44
CA THR A 186 -8.76 19.74 2.25
C THR A 186 -7.55 19.37 1.40
N ARG A 187 -6.84 20.39 0.89
CA ARG A 187 -5.60 20.27 0.09
C ARG A 187 -4.35 20.67 0.89
N ASN A 188 -4.44 20.69 2.20
CA ASN A 188 -3.35 21.12 3.07
C ASN A 188 -2.29 20.02 3.25
N TRP A 189 -1.51 19.78 2.20
CA TRP A 189 -0.50 18.75 2.13
C TRP A 189 0.87 19.22 2.62
N THR A 190 1.64 18.30 3.22
CA THR A 190 3.08 18.48 3.53
C THR A 190 3.93 18.25 2.29
N ASP A 191 5.24 18.29 2.44
CA ASP A 191 6.15 17.77 1.44
C ASP A 191 6.07 16.24 1.38
N VAL A 192 6.30 15.67 0.18
CA VAL A 192 6.45 14.23 0.02
C VAL A 192 7.80 13.81 0.58
N ARG A 193 7.82 12.75 1.36
CA ARG A 193 9.03 12.19 1.97
C ARG A 193 9.15 10.72 1.63
N GLN A 194 10.36 10.30 1.29
CA GLN A 194 10.65 8.89 1.09
C GLN A 194 10.70 8.16 2.42
N PHE A 195 9.96 7.10 2.54
CA PHE A 195 9.93 6.23 3.72
C PHE A 195 10.47 4.86 3.34
N ASN A 196 11.63 4.50 3.90
CA ASN A 196 12.19 3.18 3.69
C ASN A 196 11.41 2.15 4.52
N LEU A 197 10.90 1.12 3.87
CA LEU A 197 10.14 0.04 4.49
C LEU A 197 11.02 -0.98 5.21
N MET A 198 12.35 -0.92 5.01
CA MET A 198 13.30 -1.81 5.68
C MET A 198 13.55 -1.36 7.13
N PHE A 199 13.16 -2.17 8.08
CA PHE A 199 13.56 -1.98 9.47
C PHE A 199 15.06 -2.19 9.62
N SER A 200 15.75 -1.20 10.17
CA SER A 200 17.18 -1.29 10.46
C SER A 200 17.47 -1.19 11.95
N THR A 201 18.53 -1.85 12.36
CA THR A 201 19.10 -1.74 13.70
C THR A 201 20.63 -1.75 13.62
N GLU A 202 21.29 -1.44 14.72
CA GLU A 202 22.74 -1.48 14.84
C GLU A 202 23.15 -2.73 15.62
N MET A 203 24.12 -3.47 15.09
CA MET A 203 24.69 -4.65 15.71
C MET A 203 26.18 -4.43 15.99
N GLY A 204 26.54 -4.43 17.25
CA GLY A 204 27.91 -4.22 17.73
C GLY A 204 27.95 -3.88 19.21
N ALA A 205 29.10 -4.07 19.86
CA ALA A 205 29.27 -3.80 21.28
C ALA A 205 29.54 -2.31 21.60
N SER A 206 29.92 -1.51 20.60
CA SER A 206 30.22 -0.09 20.73
C SER A 206 29.67 0.69 19.56
N ALA A 207 29.31 1.95 19.76
CA ALA A 207 28.76 2.81 18.70
C ALA A 207 29.75 3.00 17.52
N ASP A 208 31.05 3.06 17.80
CA ASP A 208 32.09 3.28 16.78
C ASP A 208 32.36 2.05 15.88
N GLY A 209 31.92 0.88 16.31
CA GLY A 209 32.10 -0.40 15.59
C GLY A 209 30.78 -1.06 15.19
N ALA A 210 29.65 -0.40 15.39
CA ALA A 210 28.36 -0.96 15.11
C ALA A 210 28.11 -1.04 13.59
N MET A 211 27.65 -2.22 13.13
CA MET A 211 27.24 -2.43 11.75
C MET A 211 25.73 -2.26 11.64
N LYS A 212 25.28 -1.41 10.72
CA LYS A 212 23.87 -1.29 10.39
C LYS A 212 23.40 -2.57 9.70
N VAL A 213 22.42 -3.23 10.28
CA VAL A 213 21.79 -4.44 9.72
C VAL A 213 20.29 -4.20 9.54
N TYR A 214 19.69 -5.00 8.68
CA TYR A 214 18.27 -4.91 8.40
C TYR A 214 17.56 -6.19 8.79
N LEU A 215 16.33 -6.04 9.31
CA LEU A 215 15.45 -7.18 9.49
C LEU A 215 14.98 -7.67 8.11
N ARG A 216 14.88 -8.99 7.97
CA ARG A 216 14.32 -9.62 6.77
C ARG A 216 12.89 -9.10 6.52
N PRO A 217 12.58 -8.56 5.33
CA PRO A 217 11.21 -8.15 4.99
C PRO A 217 10.26 -9.34 4.92
N GLU A 218 8.97 -9.10 5.13
CA GLU A 218 7.93 -10.14 5.14
C GLU A 218 7.84 -10.92 3.83
N THR A 219 8.17 -10.26 2.73
CA THR A 219 8.04 -10.78 1.35
C THR A 219 9.30 -11.40 0.80
N ALA A 220 10.35 -11.56 1.61
CA ALA A 220 11.64 -12.12 1.17
C ALA A 220 11.83 -13.57 1.61
#